data_729dc23c641f162a86918275803bea41
#
_entry.id   729dc23c641f162a86918275803bea41
#
_cell.length_a   1.000
_cell.length_b   1.000
_cell.length_c   1.000
_cell.angle_alpha   90.00
_cell.angle_beta   90.00
_cell.angle_gamma   90.00
#
_symmetry.space_group_name_H-M   'P 1'
#
loop_
_entity.id
_entity.type
_entity.pdbx_description
1 polymer ?
#
loop_
_entity_poly.entity_id
_entity_poly.type
_entity_poly.pdbx_seq_one_letter_code
_entity_poly.pdbx_strand_id
1 'polypeptide(L)'
;MIRIFKTENGLIHQKDELSPGSWIALTNPTATEILEIANTYGIDPDDLRAPLDEEERSRIETEDNYTLILVDIPSIEERNDKDWYVTIPMGIITTEEVIITVCLEETPVLG
;
A
#
# COMPACT_ATOMS: atom_id res chain seq x y z
N MET A 1 -3.31 7.81 6.05
CA MET A 1 -2.80 8.89 5.17
C MET A 1 -2.69 8.40 3.74
N ILE A 2 -3.23 9.15 2.82
CA ILE A 2 -3.18 8.84 1.39
C ILE A 2 -2.18 9.78 0.73
N ARG A 3 -1.20 9.20 0.01
CA ARG A 3 -0.29 9.97 -0.83
C ARG A 3 -0.41 9.45 -2.26
N ILE A 4 -0.37 10.35 -3.22
CA ILE A 4 -0.55 10.03 -4.64
C ILE A 4 0.69 10.48 -5.38
N PHE A 5 1.28 9.58 -6.16
CA PHE A 5 2.47 9.85 -6.95
C PHE A 5 2.23 9.53 -8.41
N LYS A 6 2.86 10.28 -9.29
CA LYS A 6 2.78 10.02 -10.73
C LYS A 6 4.11 10.37 -11.38
N THR A 7 4.54 9.55 -12.32
CA THR A 7 5.73 9.84 -13.11
C THR A 7 5.37 10.75 -14.27
N GLU A 8 6.02 11.91 -14.32
CA GLU A 8 5.88 12.87 -15.42
C GLU A 8 7.28 13.30 -15.84
N ASN A 9 7.55 13.26 -17.16
CA ASN A 9 8.85 13.65 -17.73
C ASN A 9 10.02 12.89 -17.09
N GLY A 10 9.81 11.62 -16.76
CA GLY A 10 10.85 10.78 -16.15
C GLY A 10 11.07 10.98 -14.67
N LEU A 11 10.31 11.87 -14.02
CA LEU A 11 10.42 12.15 -12.59
C LEU A 11 9.12 11.82 -11.86
N ILE A 12 9.23 11.37 -10.61
CA ILE A 12 8.09 11.08 -9.76
C ILE A 12 7.67 12.36 -9.05
N HIS A 13 6.38 12.71 -9.20
CA HIS A 13 5.79 13.89 -8.55
C HIS A 13 4.65 13.47 -7.64
N GLN A 14 4.56 14.09 -6.46
CA GLN A 14 3.41 13.93 -5.60
C GLN A 14 2.26 14.78 -6.14
N LYS A 15 1.07 14.19 -6.20
CA LYS A 15 -0.15 14.83 -6.73
C LYS A 15 -1.23 14.91 -5.68
N ASP A 16 -2.17 15.84 -5.88
CA ASP A 16 -3.32 16.03 -4.99
C ASP A 16 -4.57 15.28 -5.48
N GLU A 17 -4.57 14.82 -6.71
CA GLU A 17 -5.74 14.18 -7.32
C GLU A 17 -5.41 12.80 -7.86
N LEU A 18 -6.41 11.91 -7.81
CA LEU A 18 -6.34 10.57 -8.38
C LEU A 18 -6.43 10.68 -9.91
N SER A 19 -5.55 9.98 -10.60
CA SER A 19 -5.57 9.91 -12.07
C SER A 19 -5.01 8.57 -12.55
N PRO A 20 -5.35 8.13 -13.77
CA PRO A 20 -4.77 6.91 -14.32
C PRO A 20 -3.23 6.99 -14.37
N GLY A 21 -2.58 5.86 -14.10
CA GLY A 21 -1.12 5.79 -14.07
C GLY A 21 -0.50 6.23 -12.76
N SER A 22 -1.31 6.46 -11.71
CA SER A 22 -0.81 6.88 -10.40
C SER A 22 -0.41 5.69 -9.52
N TRP A 23 0.51 5.96 -8.61
CA TRP A 23 0.77 5.11 -7.46
C TRP A 23 0.11 5.75 -6.25
N ILE A 24 -0.77 5.01 -5.58
CA ILE A 24 -1.50 5.48 -4.40
C ILE A 24 -0.95 4.76 -3.17
N ALA A 25 -0.29 5.50 -2.30
CA ALA A 25 0.32 4.95 -1.09
C ALA A 25 -0.59 5.22 0.12
N LEU A 26 -1.12 4.16 0.70
CA LEU A 26 -1.93 4.21 1.92
C LEU A 26 -1.05 3.79 3.10
N THR A 27 -0.79 4.73 4.00
CA THR A 27 -0.02 4.49 5.21
C THR A 27 -0.93 4.68 6.41
N ASN A 28 -1.10 3.63 7.21
CA ASN A 28 -2.01 3.60 8.34
C ASN A 28 -3.35 4.28 7.99
N PRO A 29 -4.04 3.81 6.95
CA PRO A 29 -5.23 4.49 6.45
C PRO A 29 -6.38 4.41 7.45
N THR A 30 -7.21 5.46 7.45
CA THR A 30 -8.46 5.47 8.22
C THR A 30 -9.51 4.62 7.51
N ALA A 31 -10.58 4.25 8.23
CA ALA A 31 -11.70 3.52 7.64
C ALA A 31 -12.32 4.30 6.47
N THR A 32 -12.42 5.62 6.59
CA THR A 32 -12.96 6.48 5.53
C THR A 32 -12.07 6.47 4.30
N GLU A 33 -10.75 6.53 4.49
CA GLU A 33 -9.79 6.46 3.39
C GLU A 33 -9.86 5.13 2.66
N ILE A 34 -9.99 4.02 3.40
CA ILE A 34 -10.13 2.69 2.82
C ILE A 34 -11.39 2.60 1.96
N LEU A 35 -12.53 3.08 2.48
CA LEU A 35 -13.78 3.04 1.74
C LEU A 35 -13.76 3.92 0.49
N GLU A 36 -13.12 5.08 0.57
CA GLU A 36 -12.97 5.97 -0.56
C GLU A 36 -12.23 5.30 -1.72
N ILE A 37 -11.09 4.70 -1.43
CA ILE A 37 -10.28 4.00 -2.45
C ILE A 37 -11.00 2.75 -2.95
N ALA A 38 -11.60 1.98 -2.04
CA ALA A 38 -12.36 0.78 -2.41
C ALA A 38 -13.49 1.10 -3.39
N ASN A 39 -14.26 2.16 -3.12
CA ASN A 39 -15.36 2.57 -3.97
C ASN A 39 -14.89 3.14 -5.31
N THR A 40 -13.78 3.87 -5.30
CA THR A 40 -13.26 4.50 -6.52
C THR A 40 -12.77 3.46 -7.53
N TYR A 41 -12.14 2.37 -7.07
CA TYR A 41 -11.51 1.39 -7.96
C TYR A 41 -12.20 0.03 -7.97
N GLY A 42 -13.32 -0.12 -7.27
CA GLY A 42 -14.05 -1.38 -7.23
C GLY A 42 -13.29 -2.49 -6.52
N ILE A 43 -12.62 -2.16 -5.44
CA ILE A 43 -11.82 -3.10 -4.65
C ILE A 43 -12.58 -3.47 -3.38
N ASP A 44 -12.53 -4.75 -2.99
CA ASP A 44 -13.11 -5.19 -1.72
C ASP A 44 -12.36 -4.50 -0.57
N PRO A 45 -13.06 -3.77 0.32
CA PRO A 45 -12.41 -3.12 1.46
C PRO A 45 -11.60 -4.08 2.34
N ASP A 46 -12.01 -5.34 2.44
CA ASP A 46 -11.29 -6.34 3.23
C ASP A 46 -9.89 -6.60 2.65
N ASP A 47 -9.75 -6.52 1.33
CA ASP A 47 -8.44 -6.69 0.68
C ASP A 47 -7.52 -5.49 0.96
N LEU A 48 -8.08 -4.30 1.13
CA LEU A 48 -7.32 -3.13 1.55
C LEU A 48 -6.94 -3.17 3.03
N ARG A 49 -7.73 -3.85 3.86
CA ARG A 49 -7.45 -4.01 5.28
C ARG A 49 -6.49 -5.15 5.61
N ALA A 50 -6.42 -6.16 4.74
CA ALA A 50 -5.59 -7.34 4.99
C ALA A 50 -4.14 -7.01 5.35
N PRO A 51 -3.45 -6.07 4.67
CA PRO A 51 -2.08 -5.71 5.03
C PRO A 51 -1.94 -5.06 6.41
N LEU A 52 -3.05 -4.63 7.01
CA LEU A 52 -3.05 -3.98 8.33
C LEU A 52 -3.14 -5.00 9.47
N ASP A 53 -3.32 -6.28 9.14
CA ASP A 53 -3.36 -7.38 10.10
C ASP A 53 -2.00 -8.07 10.08
N GLU A 54 -1.27 -8.00 11.19
CA GLU A 54 0.07 -8.59 11.31
C GLU A 54 0.07 -10.11 11.22
N GLU A 55 -1.09 -10.76 11.39
CA GLU A 55 -1.23 -12.20 11.30
C GLU A 55 -1.47 -12.70 9.87
N GLU A 56 -1.71 -11.78 8.94
CA GLU A 56 -1.91 -12.16 7.55
C GLU A 56 -0.65 -12.75 6.94
N ARG A 57 -0.83 -13.75 6.08
CA ARG A 57 0.28 -14.47 5.44
C ARG A 57 0.53 -13.95 4.04
N SER A 58 1.77 -14.01 3.61
CA SER A 58 2.14 -13.67 2.24
C SER A 58 1.36 -14.54 1.26
N ARG A 59 0.71 -13.91 0.29
CA ARG A 59 -0.05 -14.60 -0.75
C ARG A 59 -0.34 -13.69 -1.92
N ILE A 60 -0.78 -14.28 -3.02
CA ILE A 60 -1.25 -13.57 -4.21
C ILE A 60 -2.69 -14.02 -4.48
N GLU A 61 -3.60 -13.06 -4.60
CA GLU A 61 -4.99 -13.31 -4.95
C GLU A 61 -5.35 -12.51 -6.19
N THR A 62 -5.91 -13.18 -7.19
CA THR A 62 -6.36 -12.52 -8.43
C THR A 62 -7.86 -12.43 -8.44
N GLU A 63 -8.36 -11.20 -8.56
CA GLU A 63 -9.77 -10.90 -8.71
C GLU A 63 -10.05 -10.47 -10.16
N ASP A 64 -11.33 -10.22 -10.49
CA ASP A 64 -11.71 -9.88 -11.87
C ASP A 64 -11.07 -8.58 -12.37
N ASN A 65 -10.92 -7.59 -11.50
CA ASN A 65 -10.46 -6.25 -11.87
C ASN A 65 -9.19 -5.79 -11.16
N TYR A 66 -8.62 -6.64 -10.31
CA TYR A 66 -7.36 -6.30 -9.63
C TYR A 66 -6.65 -7.56 -9.12
N THR A 67 -5.38 -7.41 -8.78
CA THR A 67 -4.58 -8.45 -8.13
C THR A 67 -4.07 -7.92 -6.81
N LEU A 68 -4.24 -8.71 -5.75
CA LEU A 68 -3.71 -8.42 -4.42
C LEU A 68 -2.46 -9.25 -4.17
N ILE A 69 -1.39 -8.59 -3.77
CA ILE A 69 -0.14 -9.23 -3.37
C ILE A 69 0.14 -8.84 -1.92
N LEU A 70 0.21 -9.83 -1.03
CA LEU A 70 0.59 -9.61 0.36
C LEU A 70 2.01 -10.13 0.55
N VAL A 71 2.89 -9.28 1.03
CA VAL A 71 4.29 -9.61 1.27
C VAL A 71 4.72 -9.07 2.63
N ASP A 72 5.78 -9.65 3.18
CA ASP A 72 6.44 -9.11 4.36
C ASP A 72 7.67 -8.34 3.92
N ILE A 73 7.78 -7.10 4.38
CA ILE A 73 8.89 -6.23 4.04
C ILE A 73 9.80 -6.13 5.26
N PRO A 74 11.13 -6.30 5.09
CA PRO A 74 12.05 -6.11 6.19
C PRO A 74 12.11 -4.65 6.60
N SER A 75 12.14 -4.41 7.91
CA SER A 75 12.31 -3.10 8.50
C SER A 75 13.32 -3.19 9.63
N ILE A 76 13.89 -2.06 10.00
CA ILE A 76 14.85 -1.98 11.07
C ILE A 76 14.26 -1.12 12.19
N GLU A 77 14.21 -1.70 13.41
CA GLU A 77 13.85 -0.97 14.61
C GLU A 77 15.07 -0.82 15.49
N GLU A 78 15.29 0.38 16.01
CA GLU A 78 16.34 0.62 16.99
C GLU A 78 15.77 0.40 18.40
N ARG A 79 16.39 -0.54 19.13
CA ARG A 79 16.02 -0.85 20.51
C ARG A 79 17.28 -1.00 21.35
N ASN A 80 17.38 -0.24 22.43
CA ASN A 80 18.54 -0.32 23.35
C ASN A 80 19.89 -0.21 22.63
N ASP A 81 20.01 0.75 21.72
CA ASP A 81 21.21 1.02 20.90
C ASP A 81 21.60 -0.15 19.98
N LYS A 82 20.65 -1.03 19.67
CA LYS A 82 20.86 -2.13 18.73
C LYS A 82 19.80 -2.11 17.65
N ASP A 83 20.19 -2.44 16.44
CA ASP A 83 19.27 -2.60 15.31
C ASP A 83 18.64 -3.99 15.38
N TRP A 84 17.30 -4.02 15.30
CA TRP A 84 16.52 -5.25 15.23
C TRP A 84 15.82 -5.32 13.89
N TYR A 85 15.90 -6.47 13.24
CA TYR A 85 15.16 -6.70 12.00
C TYR A 85 13.78 -7.23 12.32
N VAL A 86 12.77 -6.55 11.82
CA VAL A 86 11.37 -6.96 11.93
C VAL A 86 10.77 -7.02 10.53
N THR A 87 9.67 -7.70 10.37
CA THR A 87 8.93 -7.71 9.12
C THR A 87 7.62 -6.95 9.28
N ILE A 88 7.24 -6.22 8.24
CA ILE A 88 6.02 -5.43 8.21
C ILE A 88 5.20 -5.94 7.03
N PRO A 89 3.92 -6.32 7.24
CA PRO A 89 3.05 -6.67 6.13
C PRO A 89 2.83 -5.49 5.21
N MET A 90 2.85 -5.74 3.92
CA MET A 90 2.54 -4.75 2.90
C MET A 90 1.62 -5.37 1.86
N GLY A 91 0.57 -4.64 1.50
CA GLY A 91 -0.29 -5.02 0.40
C GLY A 91 0.05 -4.22 -0.84
N ILE A 92 0.07 -4.88 -1.98
CA ILE A 92 0.21 -4.25 -3.28
C ILE A 92 -1.00 -4.67 -4.10
N ILE A 93 -1.79 -3.70 -4.53
CA ILE A 93 -2.95 -3.95 -5.37
C ILE A 93 -2.70 -3.31 -6.72
N THR A 94 -2.77 -4.11 -7.78
CA THR A 94 -2.61 -3.62 -9.14
C THR A 94 -3.95 -3.68 -9.86
N THR A 95 -4.33 -2.56 -10.46
CA THR A 95 -5.49 -2.45 -11.35
C THR A 95 -5.01 -2.05 -12.73
N GLU A 96 -5.92 -1.97 -13.69
CA GLU A 96 -5.56 -1.46 -15.02
C GLU A 96 -5.14 0.01 -15.00
N GLU A 97 -5.57 0.76 -14.00
CA GLU A 97 -5.36 2.20 -13.95
C GLU A 97 -4.28 2.63 -12.97
N VAL A 98 -4.15 1.95 -11.83
CA VAL A 98 -3.30 2.41 -10.72
C VAL A 98 -2.61 1.24 -10.02
N ILE A 99 -1.58 1.58 -9.26
CA ILE A 99 -0.96 0.68 -8.28
C ILE A 99 -1.24 1.27 -6.90
N ILE A 100 -1.74 0.43 -5.98
CA ILE A 100 -2.05 0.84 -4.62
C ILE A 100 -1.17 0.04 -3.66
N THR A 101 -0.48 0.73 -2.75
CA THR A 101 0.27 0.08 -1.68
C THR A 101 -0.37 0.41 -0.35
N VAL A 102 -0.44 -0.57 0.55
CA VAL A 102 -1.04 -0.41 1.88
C VAL A 102 -0.11 -0.98 2.92
N CYS A 103 0.22 -0.19 3.94
CA CYS A 103 1.00 -0.64 5.08
C CYS A 103 0.65 0.17 6.33
N LEU A 104 1.01 -0.36 7.51
CA LEU A 104 0.75 0.30 8.78
C LEU A 104 1.63 1.51 9.01
N GLU A 105 2.86 1.48 8.51
CA GLU A 105 3.82 2.56 8.72
C GLU A 105 4.68 2.77 7.48
N GLU A 106 5.32 3.92 7.38
CA GLU A 106 6.28 4.16 6.31
C GLU A 106 7.47 3.22 6.48
N THR A 107 7.95 2.71 5.34
CA THR A 107 9.13 1.86 5.31
C THR A 107 10.19 2.50 4.43
N PRO A 108 11.48 2.19 4.63
CA PRO A 108 12.53 2.69 3.75
C PRO A 108 12.36 2.28 2.29
N VAL A 109 11.63 1.20 2.04
CA VAL A 109 11.34 0.70 0.70
C VAL A 109 10.37 1.63 -0.04
N LEU A 110 9.49 2.31 0.69
CA LEU A 110 8.47 3.21 0.15
C LEU A 110 8.83 4.68 0.26
N GLY A 111 9.81 4.96 1.08
CA GLY A 111 10.23 6.32 1.38
C GLY A 111 10.94 7.07 0.26
#